data_9b16fd7cf26f4924fc4601047bc02586
#
_entry.id   9b16fd7cf26f4924fc4601047bc02586
#
_cell.length_a   1.000
_cell.length_b   1.000
_cell.length_c   1.000
_cell.angle_alpha   90.00
_cell.angle_beta   90.00
_cell.angle_gamma   90.00
#
_symmetry.space_group_name_H-M   'P 1'
#
loop_
_entity.id
_entity.type
_entity.pdbx_description
1 polymer ?
#
loop_
_entity_poly.entity_id
_entity_poly.type
_entity_poly.pdbx_seq_one_letter_code
_entity_poly.pdbx_strand_id
1 'polypeptide(L)'
;MQKFLLIGHLGKDPEMKYTPGGTAITTFSVASTERWKNGGGELQEHTEWFNVKSFGRRAEVAAEFLKKGSRVFLEGRQRIESWDDKKSGEKKYRCFVYVDKIEFLGESNRNGHGNGQNGEFAKGQSHSQEDPAMVGDSDIPF
;
A
#
# COMPACT_ATOMS: atom_id res chain seq x y z
N MET A 1 -5.97 -10.88 21.61
CA MET A 1 -5.92 -10.81 20.13
C MET A 1 -5.18 -9.53 19.74
N GLN A 2 -4.25 -9.60 18.80
CA GLN A 2 -3.51 -8.41 18.30
C GLN A 2 -3.78 -8.22 16.81
N LYS A 3 -4.12 -7.02 16.42
CA LYS A 3 -4.28 -6.59 15.02
C LYS A 3 -3.45 -5.33 14.79
N PHE A 4 -2.72 -5.33 13.70
CA PHE A 4 -1.95 -4.19 13.24
C PHE A 4 -2.43 -3.83 11.84
N LEU A 5 -2.82 -2.58 11.65
CA LEU A 5 -3.28 -2.04 10.38
C LEU A 5 -2.32 -0.93 9.95
N LEU A 6 -1.89 -0.96 8.70
CA LEU A 6 -0.92 -0.02 8.18
C LEU A 6 -1.26 0.35 6.75
N ILE A 7 -1.28 1.65 6.46
CA ILE A 7 -1.30 2.19 5.11
C ILE A 7 -0.03 3.01 4.92
N GLY A 8 0.67 2.77 3.82
CA GLY A 8 1.89 3.51 3.54
C GLY A 8 2.49 3.17 2.19
N HIS A 9 3.71 3.65 1.98
CA HIS A 9 4.46 3.46 0.74
C HIS A 9 5.75 2.68 1.01
N LEU A 10 6.10 1.79 0.09
CA LEU A 10 7.37 1.08 0.18
C LEU A 10 8.54 2.03 -0.01
N GLY A 11 9.53 1.92 0.87
CA GLY A 11 10.77 2.72 0.80
C GLY A 11 11.82 2.14 -0.14
N LYS A 12 11.74 0.86 -0.45
CA LYS A 12 12.63 0.14 -1.36
C LYS A 12 11.91 -1.07 -1.96
N ASP A 13 12.51 -1.66 -2.98
CA ASP A 13 12.01 -2.89 -3.57
C ASP A 13 12.00 -4.03 -2.54
N PRO A 14 10.97 -4.91 -2.54
CA PRO A 14 10.93 -6.06 -1.67
C PRO A 14 12.08 -7.03 -1.93
N GLU A 15 12.58 -7.63 -0.86
CA GLU A 15 13.59 -8.70 -0.93
C GLU A 15 12.92 -10.03 -0.61
N MET A 16 12.96 -10.98 -1.54
CA MET A 16 12.44 -12.31 -1.36
C MET A 16 13.55 -13.33 -1.16
N LYS A 17 13.34 -14.21 -0.19
CA LYS A 17 14.19 -15.38 0.09
C LYS A 17 13.33 -16.62 0.33
N TYR A 18 13.91 -17.78 0.11
CA TYR A 18 13.27 -19.04 0.47
C TYR A 18 13.94 -19.64 1.70
N THR A 19 13.15 -20.21 2.60
CA THR A 19 13.65 -21.01 3.71
C THR A 19 14.20 -22.36 3.20
N PRO A 20 15.00 -23.08 3.97
CA PRO A 20 15.43 -24.43 3.61
C PRO A 20 14.26 -25.40 3.32
N GLY A 21 13.10 -25.16 3.93
CA GLY A 21 11.86 -25.89 3.67
C GLY A 21 11.08 -25.46 2.42
N GLY A 22 11.58 -24.48 1.66
CA GLY A 22 10.96 -24.00 0.43
C GLY A 22 9.86 -22.95 0.62
N THR A 23 9.69 -22.39 1.81
CA THR A 23 8.72 -21.31 2.06
C THR A 23 9.30 -19.97 1.65
N ALA A 24 8.57 -19.23 0.81
CA ALA A 24 8.94 -17.87 0.43
C ALA A 24 8.77 -16.90 1.61
N ILE A 25 9.74 -16.03 1.80
CA ILE A 25 9.68 -14.91 2.75
C ILE A 25 10.06 -13.64 1.99
N THR A 26 9.18 -12.66 2.02
CA THR A 26 9.44 -11.33 1.46
C THR A 26 9.50 -10.30 2.57
N THR A 27 10.60 -9.55 2.60
CA THR A 27 10.85 -8.48 3.56
C THR A 27 10.89 -7.14 2.84
N PHE A 28 10.19 -6.15 3.38
CA PHE A 28 10.20 -4.79 2.85
C PHE A 28 9.93 -3.78 3.97
N SER A 29 10.18 -2.51 3.70
CA SER A 29 9.89 -1.40 4.61
C SER A 29 8.75 -0.55 4.07
N VAL A 30 7.88 -0.12 4.97
CA VAL A 30 6.74 0.75 4.65
C VAL A 30 6.82 2.02 5.48
N ALA A 31 6.74 3.16 4.83
CA ALA A 31 6.62 4.47 5.45
C ALA A 31 5.16 4.86 5.60
N SER A 32 4.75 5.20 6.80
CA SER A 32 3.46 5.83 7.09
C SER A 32 3.72 7.26 7.54
N THR A 33 3.11 8.21 6.86
CA THR A 33 3.30 9.64 7.13
C THR A 33 2.01 10.25 7.65
N GLU A 34 2.10 10.89 8.80
CA GLU A 34 1.03 11.65 9.41
C GLU A 34 1.29 13.15 9.25
N ARG A 35 0.25 13.91 9.02
CA ARG A 35 0.30 15.35 8.92
C ARG A 35 -0.77 15.97 9.80
N TRP A 36 -0.37 16.96 10.58
CA TRP A 36 -1.27 17.70 11.45
C TRP A 36 -0.87 19.17 11.54
N LYS A 37 -1.75 20.00 12.03
CA LYS A 37 -1.43 21.38 12.37
C LYS A 37 -1.16 21.48 13.87
N ASN A 38 -0.09 22.18 14.24
CA ASN A 38 0.19 22.49 15.63
C ASN A 38 -0.72 23.62 16.15
N GLY A 39 -0.59 23.96 17.44
CA GLY A 39 -1.38 25.03 18.07
C GLY A 39 -1.18 26.42 17.47
N GLY A 40 -0.09 26.66 16.72
CA GLY A 40 0.19 27.90 15.98
C GLY A 40 -0.29 27.87 14.51
N GLY A 41 -0.98 26.80 14.10
CA GLY A 41 -1.48 26.65 12.73
C GLY A 41 -0.42 26.19 11.70
N GLU A 42 0.77 25.85 12.14
CA GLU A 42 1.84 25.34 11.28
C GLU A 42 1.62 23.86 10.97
N LEU A 43 1.83 23.49 9.68
CA LEU A 43 1.76 22.10 9.25
C LEU A 43 2.99 21.32 9.76
N GLN A 44 2.71 20.25 10.48
CA GLN A 44 3.70 19.28 10.96
C GLN A 44 3.58 17.98 10.21
N GLU A 45 4.70 17.30 10.04
CA GLU A 45 4.75 15.99 9.38
C GLU A 45 5.64 15.04 10.18
N HIS A 46 5.20 13.80 10.33
CA HIS A 46 5.98 12.74 10.95
C HIS A 46 5.85 11.46 10.13
N THR A 47 6.98 10.81 9.85
CA THR A 47 7.03 9.55 9.11
C THR A 47 7.60 8.45 9.98
N GLU A 48 6.83 7.40 10.17
CA GLU A 48 7.26 6.16 10.81
C GLU A 48 7.58 5.10 9.76
N TRP A 49 8.64 4.34 10.03
CA TRP A 49 9.10 3.24 9.20
C TRP A 49 8.82 1.90 9.84
N PHE A 50 8.15 1.03 9.12
CA PHE A 50 7.79 -0.31 9.59
C PHE A 50 8.51 -1.37 8.77
N ASN A 51 9.17 -2.31 9.45
CA ASN A 51 9.71 -3.49 8.81
C ASN A 51 8.60 -4.53 8.69
N VAL A 52 8.42 -5.06 7.50
CA VAL A 52 7.30 -5.95 7.16
C VAL A 52 7.83 -7.27 6.64
N LYS A 53 7.23 -8.37 7.09
CA LYS A 53 7.47 -9.72 6.58
C LYS A 53 6.18 -10.36 6.09
N SER A 54 6.26 -10.96 4.92
CA SER A 54 5.20 -11.76 4.32
C SER A 54 5.71 -13.17 4.04
N PHE A 55 4.84 -14.17 4.14
CA PHE A 55 5.22 -15.58 4.02
C PHE A 55 4.37 -16.29 2.98
N GLY A 56 4.94 -17.33 2.37
CA GLY A 56 4.26 -18.22 1.44
C GLY A 56 3.78 -17.52 0.18
N ARG A 57 2.58 -17.82 -0.26
CA ARG A 57 2.02 -17.24 -1.49
C ARG A 57 1.92 -15.72 -1.45
N ARG A 58 1.59 -15.15 -0.30
CA ARG A 58 1.57 -13.69 -0.14
C ARG A 58 2.95 -13.05 -0.33
N ALA A 59 3.99 -13.74 0.10
CA ALA A 59 5.37 -13.29 -0.11
C ALA A 59 5.74 -13.25 -1.59
N GLU A 60 5.37 -14.29 -2.34
CA GLU A 60 5.59 -14.36 -3.79
C GLU A 60 4.84 -13.25 -4.53
N VAL A 61 3.57 -13.04 -4.19
CA VAL A 61 2.75 -11.97 -4.77
C VAL A 61 3.31 -10.58 -4.45
N ALA A 62 3.73 -10.37 -3.20
CA ALA A 62 4.34 -9.11 -2.79
C ALA A 62 5.64 -8.82 -3.55
N ALA A 63 6.50 -9.84 -3.71
CA ALA A 63 7.75 -9.70 -4.46
C ALA A 63 7.54 -9.42 -5.95
N GLU A 64 6.49 -10.00 -6.54
CA GLU A 64 6.18 -9.83 -7.96
C GLU A 64 5.57 -8.46 -8.27
N PHE A 65 4.65 -7.97 -7.45
CA PHE A 65 3.84 -6.78 -7.76
C PHE A 65 4.30 -5.50 -7.05
N LEU A 66 5.02 -5.60 -5.94
CA LEU A 66 5.49 -4.43 -5.19
C LEU A 66 6.86 -3.96 -5.67
N LYS A 67 7.03 -2.66 -5.62
CA LYS A 67 8.30 -1.97 -5.87
C LYS A 67 8.40 -0.73 -4.99
N LYS A 68 9.58 -0.13 -4.94
CA LYS A 68 9.77 1.17 -4.27
C LYS A 68 8.69 2.15 -4.69
N GLY A 69 8.05 2.79 -3.72
CA GLY A 69 6.98 3.76 -3.93
C GLY A 69 5.57 3.17 -4.04
N SER A 70 5.41 1.84 -4.13
CA SER A 70 4.09 1.21 -4.14
C SER A 70 3.33 1.54 -2.86
N ARG A 71 2.04 1.88 -2.99
CA ARG A 71 1.15 2.13 -1.88
C ARG A 71 0.41 0.84 -1.51
N VAL A 72 0.39 0.53 -0.22
CA VAL A 72 -0.21 -0.70 0.29
C VAL A 72 -1.05 -0.46 1.53
N PHE A 73 -2.08 -1.30 1.70
CA PHE A 73 -2.74 -1.57 2.96
C PHE A 73 -2.33 -2.94 3.47
N LEU A 74 -1.91 -2.99 4.72
CA LEU A 74 -1.48 -4.21 5.40
C LEU A 74 -2.32 -4.45 6.64
N GLU A 75 -2.73 -5.68 6.82
CA GLU A 75 -3.26 -6.19 8.08
C GLU A 75 -2.35 -7.30 8.57
N GLY A 76 -1.99 -7.27 9.83
CA GLY A 76 -1.08 -8.26 10.38
C GLY A 76 -0.96 -8.21 11.89
N ARG A 77 0.18 -8.72 12.36
CA ARG A 77 0.54 -8.78 13.78
C ARG A 77 1.95 -8.29 13.97
N GLN A 78 2.18 -7.57 15.04
CA GLN A 78 3.51 -7.14 15.43
C GLN A 78 4.27 -8.30 16.08
N ARG A 79 5.51 -8.49 15.67
CA ARG A 79 6.44 -9.47 16.23
C ARG A 79 7.78 -8.84 16.49
N ILE A 80 8.36 -9.11 17.65
CA ILE A 80 9.73 -8.75 17.96
C ILE A 80 10.60 -9.98 17.72
N GLU A 81 11.54 -9.85 16.80
CA GLU A 81 12.56 -10.86 16.56
C GLU A 81 13.83 -10.48 17.31
N SER A 82 14.53 -11.46 17.82
CA SER A 82 15.82 -11.27 18.49
C SER A 82 16.86 -12.21 17.90
N TRP A 83 18.08 -11.72 17.85
CA TRP A 83 19.24 -12.51 17.41
C TRP A 83 20.48 -12.05 18.17
N ASP A 84 21.48 -12.93 18.23
CA ASP A 84 22.77 -12.59 18.79
C ASP A 84 23.67 -11.98 17.71
N ASP A 85 24.23 -10.80 17.98
CA ASP A 85 25.18 -10.18 17.05
C ASP A 85 26.51 -10.94 17.12
N LYS A 86 26.92 -11.49 15.99
CA LYS A 86 28.17 -12.25 15.87
C LYS A 86 29.43 -11.39 16.14
N LYS A 87 29.34 -10.07 16.00
CA LYS A 87 30.50 -9.16 16.19
C LYS A 87 30.64 -8.69 17.62
N SER A 88 29.53 -8.36 18.30
CA SER A 88 29.53 -7.82 19.66
C SER A 88 29.14 -8.82 20.73
N GLY A 89 28.51 -9.95 20.36
CA GLY A 89 27.89 -10.90 21.27
C GLY A 89 26.64 -10.39 21.98
N GLU A 90 26.18 -9.19 21.65
CA GLU A 90 24.99 -8.59 22.21
C GLU A 90 23.72 -9.10 21.55
N LYS A 91 22.66 -9.20 22.34
CA LYS A 91 21.34 -9.57 21.85
C LYS A 91 20.67 -8.34 21.20
N LYS A 92 20.32 -8.45 19.93
CA LYS A 92 19.64 -7.41 19.17
C LYS A 92 18.17 -7.77 18.94
N TYR A 93 17.34 -6.74 18.87
CA TYR A 93 15.90 -6.87 18.69
C TYR A 93 15.45 -6.02 17.50
N ARG A 94 14.50 -6.52 16.76
CA ARG A 94 13.81 -5.76 15.70
C ARG A 94 12.35 -6.09 15.67
N CYS A 95 11.54 -5.04 15.56
CA CYS A 95 10.11 -5.19 15.40
C CYS A 95 9.76 -5.38 13.93
N PHE A 96 8.92 -6.38 13.66
CA PHE A 96 8.35 -6.65 12.35
C PHE A 96 6.83 -6.69 12.40
N VAL A 97 6.20 -6.31 11.31
CA VAL A 97 4.79 -6.58 11.03
C VAL A 97 4.71 -7.84 10.18
N TYR A 98 4.15 -8.90 10.73
CA TYR A 98 3.88 -10.14 10.01
C TYR A 98 2.53 -10.04 9.34
N VAL A 99 2.51 -10.09 8.02
CA VAL A 99 1.33 -9.81 7.19
C VAL A 99 0.39 -11.00 7.17
N ASP A 100 -0.85 -10.76 7.55
CA ASP A 100 -1.98 -11.69 7.37
C ASP A 100 -2.76 -11.36 6.09
N LYS A 101 -2.86 -10.07 5.72
CA LYS A 101 -3.54 -9.59 4.51
C LYS A 101 -2.77 -8.42 3.91
N ILE A 102 -2.71 -8.35 2.59
CA ILE A 102 -2.14 -7.25 1.83
C ILE A 102 -3.08 -6.84 0.71
N GLU A 103 -3.26 -5.54 0.56
CA GLU A 103 -3.99 -4.95 -0.56
C GLU A 103 -3.12 -3.89 -1.25
N PHE A 104 -3.09 -3.95 -2.56
CA PHE A 104 -2.35 -3.01 -3.38
C PHE A 104 -3.23 -1.80 -3.67
N LEU A 105 -2.83 -0.63 -3.16
CA LEU A 105 -3.59 0.63 -3.29
C LEU A 105 -3.07 1.52 -4.43
N GLY A 106 -2.22 0.99 -5.31
CA GLY A 106 -1.73 1.71 -6.48
C GLY A 106 -2.80 1.87 -7.55
N GLU A 107 -2.71 2.93 -8.34
CA GLU A 107 -3.44 3.02 -9.58
C GLU A 107 -3.04 1.82 -10.45
N SER A 108 -4.02 0.99 -10.76
CA SER A 108 -3.89 0.00 -11.82
C SER A 108 -3.67 0.79 -13.09
N ASN A 109 -2.45 0.87 -13.56
CA ASN A 109 -2.15 1.41 -14.87
C ASN A 109 -2.72 0.43 -15.89
N ARG A 110 -4.03 0.58 -16.16
CA ARG A 110 -4.70 -0.09 -17.29
C ARG A 110 -4.25 0.59 -18.57
N ASN A 111 -3.00 0.48 -18.91
CA ASN A 111 -2.57 0.57 -20.29
C ASN A 111 -2.79 -0.80 -20.92
N GLY A 112 -4.08 -1.16 -21.04
CA GLY A 112 -4.52 -2.16 -21.97
C GLY A 112 -4.44 -1.55 -23.37
N HIS A 113 -3.49 -1.98 -24.15
CA HIS A 113 -3.51 -1.87 -25.59
C HIS A 113 -4.78 -2.56 -26.10
N GLY A 114 -5.81 -1.76 -26.29
CA GLY A 114 -6.99 -2.15 -27.08
C GLY A 114 -6.77 -1.68 -28.50
N ASN A 115 -6.09 -2.47 -29.30
CA ASN A 115 -6.17 -2.35 -30.75
C ASN A 115 -7.53 -2.91 -31.15
N GLY A 116 -8.44 -2.08 -31.62
CA GLY A 116 -9.75 -2.45 -32.12
C GLY A 116 -10.16 -1.49 -33.22
N GLN A 117 -9.91 -1.92 -34.43
CA GLN A 117 -10.32 -1.28 -35.69
C GLN A 117 -11.84 -1.19 -35.84
N ASN A 118 -12.24 -0.05 -36.46
CA ASN A 118 -13.33 0.16 -37.38
C ASN A 118 -14.77 -0.17 -37.01
N GLY A 119 -15.56 0.86 -37.19
CA GLY A 119 -17.01 0.80 -37.38
C GLY A 119 -17.59 2.20 -37.56
N GLU A 120 -17.41 2.78 -38.77
CA GLU A 120 -18.27 3.88 -39.27
C GLU A 120 -19.74 3.48 -39.20
N PHE A 121 -20.58 4.41 -38.74
CA PHE A 121 -21.83 4.80 -39.43
C PHE A 121 -22.56 5.84 -38.54
N ALA A 122 -22.47 7.09 -38.98
CA ALA A 122 -23.51 7.89 -39.57
C ALA A 122 -24.68 8.35 -38.69
N LYS A 123 -24.71 9.70 -38.57
CA LYS A 123 -25.81 10.66 -38.68
C LYS A 123 -27.11 10.44 -37.90
N GLY A 124 -27.46 11.47 -37.19
CA GLY A 124 -28.85 11.77 -36.84
C GLY A 124 -28.99 12.79 -35.74
N GLN A 125 -28.94 14.05 -36.08
CA GLN A 125 -29.68 15.25 -35.66
C GLN A 125 -30.42 15.29 -34.31
N SER A 126 -29.99 16.28 -33.56
CA SER A 126 -30.77 17.35 -32.94
C SER A 126 -32.03 17.02 -32.12
N HIS A 127 -32.08 17.40 -30.90
CA HIS A 127 -32.94 18.48 -30.39
C HIS A 127 -32.59 18.84 -28.94
N SER A 128 -32.50 20.12 -28.77
CA SER A 128 -32.45 21.00 -27.66
C SER A 128 -33.40 20.72 -26.48
N GLN A 129 -32.98 21.36 -25.37
CA GLN A 129 -33.78 21.83 -24.22
C GLN A 129 -33.89 20.79 -23.11
N GLU A 130 -33.69 21.13 -21.89
CA GLU A 130 -33.57 22.33 -21.04
C GLU A 130 -33.05 21.86 -19.69
N ASP A 131 -32.24 22.69 -19.07
CA ASP A 131 -32.04 22.69 -17.61
C ASP A 131 -33.38 22.90 -16.90
N PRO A 132 -33.53 22.40 -15.69
CA PRO A 132 -33.24 23.28 -14.59
C PRO A 132 -32.56 22.62 -13.39
N ALA A 133 -31.62 23.41 -12.90
CA ALA A 133 -31.22 23.66 -11.54
C ALA A 133 -32.00 22.96 -10.42
N MET A 134 -31.25 22.68 -9.41
CA MET A 134 -31.52 22.84 -8.01
C MET A 134 -31.11 21.65 -7.16
N VAL A 135 -30.08 21.98 -6.41
CA VAL A 135 -29.98 21.89 -4.95
C VAL A 135 -30.00 20.50 -4.34
N GLY A 136 -28.90 20.20 -3.78
CA GLY A 136 -28.72 19.18 -2.79
C GLY A 136 -27.44 19.44 -2.05
N ASP A 137 -27.48 20.53 -1.30
CA ASP A 137 -26.63 20.72 -0.14
C ASP A 137 -26.79 19.52 0.77
N SER A 138 -25.73 18.81 1.02
CA SER A 138 -25.64 17.98 2.20
C SER A 138 -24.21 18.02 2.68
N ASP A 139 -23.97 19.00 3.52
CA ASP A 139 -22.97 18.97 4.55
C ASP A 139 -22.97 17.60 5.22
N ILE A 140 -21.87 16.90 5.08
CA ILE A 140 -21.54 15.83 5.99
C ILE A 140 -20.45 16.37 6.90
N PRO A 141 -20.76 16.65 8.16
CA PRO A 141 -19.73 17.05 9.13
C PRO A 141 -18.98 15.83 9.62
N PHE A 142 -17.71 15.87 9.44
CA PHE A 142 -16.76 15.07 10.21
C PHE A 142 -15.79 15.97 10.94
#